data_7f230d2848681555b54d7eb5f00fc627
#
_entry.id   7f230d2848681555b54d7eb5f00fc627
#
_cell.length_a   1.000
_cell.length_b   1.000
_cell.length_c   1.000
_cell.angle_alpha   90.00
_cell.angle_beta   90.00
_cell.angle_gamma   90.00
#
_symmetry.space_group_name_H-M   'P 1'
#
loop_
_entity.id
_entity.type
_entity.pdbx_description
1 polymer ?
#
loop_
_entity_poly.entity_id
_entity_poly.type
_entity_poly.pdbx_seq_one_letter_code
_entity_poly.pdbx_strand_id
1 'polypeptide(L)'
;FGDNYSFKAGDGITDRLREHKEQQNVYGYPFQSGYLTTVYRGMRPKKYILRSSVSGGGKSRSSLADGCNMVSDRIYDWSKKEWISTGDSQPVLFISTELEKDEIQDIILAHVSGIEQDRIETWDDITPEEEKILEESAKYIETYEYYVEYMPDFTIDLISETIEKYILNHG
;
A
#
# COMPACT_ATOMS: atom_id res chain seq x y z
N PHE A 1 5.26 -4.04 -20.58
CA PHE A 1 5.24 -2.71 -21.20
C PHE A 1 4.23 -2.77 -22.35
N GLY A 2 3.27 -1.79 -22.38
CA GLY A 2 2.22 -1.79 -23.39
C GLY A 2 2.76 -1.56 -24.80
N ASP A 3 2.08 -2.11 -25.78
CA ASP A 3 2.41 -1.91 -27.19
C ASP A 3 2.31 -0.43 -27.57
N ASN A 4 3.24 0.03 -28.39
CA ASN A 4 3.15 1.38 -28.97
C ASN A 4 1.94 1.45 -29.90
N TYR A 5 1.07 2.41 -29.67
CA TYR A 5 -0.08 2.65 -30.51
C TYR A 5 -0.23 4.14 -30.82
N SER A 6 -0.87 4.44 -31.94
CA SER A 6 -1.19 5.80 -32.35
C SER A 6 -2.70 5.96 -32.53
N PHE A 7 -3.21 7.14 -32.20
CA PHE A 7 -4.63 7.47 -32.34
C PHE A 7 -4.78 8.94 -32.69
N LYS A 8 -5.94 9.30 -33.29
CA LYS A 8 -6.29 10.69 -33.51
C LYS A 8 -6.86 11.26 -32.21
N ALA A 9 -6.37 12.42 -31.77
CA ALA A 9 -6.70 13.01 -30.47
C ALA A 9 -8.21 13.18 -30.19
N GLY A 10 -9.04 13.30 -31.23
CA GLY A 10 -10.50 13.41 -31.11
C GLY A 10 -11.25 12.08 -31.08
N ASP A 11 -10.58 10.95 -31.33
CA ASP A 11 -11.27 9.66 -31.40
C ASP A 11 -11.82 9.26 -30.02
N GLY A 12 -13.13 9.03 -29.96
CA GLY A 12 -13.80 8.61 -28.73
C GLY A 12 -13.94 9.70 -27.64
N ILE A 13 -13.59 10.96 -27.91
CA ILE A 13 -13.59 12.03 -26.89
C ILE A 13 -14.96 12.28 -26.25
N THR A 14 -16.03 12.12 -27.02
CA THR A 14 -17.42 12.27 -26.53
C THR A 14 -17.80 11.13 -25.59
N ASP A 15 -17.40 9.90 -25.90
CA ASP A 15 -17.64 8.75 -25.05
C ASP A 15 -16.84 8.86 -23.77
N ARG A 16 -15.60 9.32 -23.87
CA ARG A 16 -14.74 9.61 -22.71
C ARG A 16 -15.34 10.68 -21.79
N LEU A 17 -15.97 11.70 -22.33
CA LEU A 17 -16.67 12.72 -21.56
C LEU A 17 -17.88 12.13 -20.81
N ARG A 18 -18.61 11.21 -21.47
CA ARG A 18 -19.75 10.52 -20.85
C ARG A 18 -19.31 9.62 -19.70
N GLU A 19 -18.25 8.83 -19.90
CA GLU A 19 -17.64 8.02 -18.84
C GLU A 19 -17.24 8.88 -17.63
N HIS A 20 -16.59 10.02 -17.84
CA HIS A 20 -16.23 10.93 -16.75
C HIS A 20 -17.45 11.46 -15.98
N LYS A 21 -18.55 11.73 -16.69
CA LYS A 21 -19.79 12.19 -16.05
C LYS A 21 -20.42 11.09 -15.18
N GLU A 22 -20.36 9.86 -15.62
CA GLU A 22 -20.89 8.68 -14.88
C GLU A 22 -19.99 8.31 -13.69
N GLN A 23 -18.67 8.50 -13.82
CA GLN A 23 -17.67 8.15 -12.82
C GLN A 23 -17.30 9.31 -11.86
N GLN A 24 -18.18 10.28 -11.62
CA GLN A 24 -17.88 11.52 -10.90
C GLN A 24 -17.25 11.36 -9.51
N ASN A 25 -17.39 10.21 -8.85
CA ASN A 25 -16.93 9.95 -7.49
C ASN A 25 -16.06 8.69 -7.34
N VAL A 26 -15.41 8.22 -8.40
CA VAL A 26 -14.50 7.08 -8.28
C VAL A 26 -13.20 7.52 -7.63
N TYR A 27 -12.99 7.06 -6.41
CA TYR A 27 -11.71 7.14 -5.70
C TYR A 27 -10.90 5.89 -5.98
N GLY A 28 -9.57 6.05 -6.05
CA GLY A 28 -8.64 4.91 -5.99
C GLY A 28 -8.43 4.45 -4.55
N TYR A 29 -7.46 3.57 -4.35
CA TYR A 29 -7.09 3.09 -3.01
C TYR A 29 -6.61 4.25 -2.14
N PRO A 30 -6.99 4.29 -0.86
CA PRO A 30 -6.62 5.40 0.00
C PRO A 30 -5.11 5.42 0.29
N PHE A 31 -4.53 6.61 0.32
CA PHE A 31 -3.23 6.83 0.95
C PHE A 31 -3.35 6.68 2.47
N GLN A 32 -2.25 6.40 3.12
CA GLN A 32 -2.18 6.49 4.58
C GLN A 32 -2.63 7.88 5.10
N SER A 33 -2.37 8.93 4.36
CA SER A 33 -2.85 10.28 4.64
C SER A 33 -4.23 10.53 4.01
N GLY A 34 -5.26 10.78 4.83
CA GLY A 34 -6.59 11.18 4.36
C GLY A 34 -6.58 12.47 3.54
N TYR A 35 -5.67 13.42 3.86
CA TYR A 35 -5.49 14.63 3.06
C TYR A 35 -5.03 14.30 1.64
N LEU A 36 -4.01 13.45 1.49
CA LEU A 36 -3.54 13.03 0.16
C LEU A 36 -4.62 12.25 -0.60
N THR A 37 -5.37 11.42 0.09
CA THR A 37 -6.51 10.70 -0.50
C THR A 37 -7.54 11.67 -1.07
N THR A 38 -7.88 12.71 -0.35
CA THR A 38 -8.84 13.73 -0.81
C THR A 38 -8.31 14.53 -2.00
N VAL A 39 -7.05 15.01 -1.93
CA VAL A 39 -6.47 15.87 -2.98
C VAL A 39 -6.24 15.10 -4.28
N TYR A 40 -5.71 13.88 -4.21
CA TYR A 40 -5.38 13.06 -5.39
C TYR A 40 -6.48 12.07 -5.79
N ARG A 41 -7.56 11.98 -5.03
CA ARG A 41 -8.63 10.99 -5.18
C ARG A 41 -8.11 9.55 -5.09
N GLY A 42 -7.17 9.32 -4.18
CA GLY A 42 -6.55 8.02 -3.96
C GLY A 42 -5.53 7.59 -5.02
N MET A 43 -4.94 6.42 -4.82
CA MET A 43 -4.01 5.77 -5.74
C MET A 43 -4.81 5.06 -6.84
N ARG A 44 -4.69 5.54 -8.06
CA ARG A 44 -5.46 5.02 -9.20
C ARG A 44 -4.59 4.17 -10.11
N PRO A 45 -5.14 3.12 -10.74
CA PRO A 45 -4.43 2.31 -11.71
C PRO A 45 -3.78 3.14 -12.83
N LYS A 46 -2.66 2.67 -13.35
CA LYS A 46 -1.89 3.31 -14.44
C LYS A 46 -1.37 4.70 -14.11
N LYS A 47 -1.21 5.03 -12.81
CA LYS A 47 -0.62 6.28 -12.36
C LYS A 47 0.74 6.02 -11.72
N TYR A 48 1.70 6.83 -12.08
CA TYR A 48 3.00 6.89 -11.43
C TYR A 48 2.95 7.96 -10.34
N ILE A 49 3.36 7.61 -9.13
CA ILE A 49 3.38 8.50 -7.97
C ILE A 49 4.81 8.57 -7.45
N LEU A 50 5.40 9.76 -7.49
CA LEU A 50 6.72 10.02 -6.93
C LEU A 50 6.58 10.67 -5.55
N ARG A 51 7.14 10.02 -4.54
CA ARG A 51 7.26 10.58 -3.20
C ARG A 51 8.71 10.94 -2.89
N SER A 52 8.94 12.18 -2.50
CA SER A 52 10.25 12.69 -2.11
C SER A 52 10.19 13.32 -0.73
N SER A 53 11.22 13.11 0.06
CA SER A 53 11.44 13.81 1.33
C SER A 53 12.92 13.81 1.69
N VAL A 54 13.30 14.56 2.69
CA VAL A 54 14.66 14.48 3.29
C VAL A 54 14.90 13.11 3.91
N SER A 55 16.15 12.76 4.15
CA SER A 55 16.51 11.54 4.89
C SER A 55 15.82 11.51 6.25
N GLY A 56 15.33 10.35 6.67
CA GLY A 56 14.55 10.20 7.90
C GLY A 56 13.12 10.75 7.84
N GLY A 57 12.67 11.32 6.71
CA GLY A 57 11.32 11.91 6.55
C GLY A 57 10.17 10.90 6.37
N GLY A 58 10.37 9.63 6.69
CA GLY A 58 9.32 8.60 6.71
C GLY A 58 8.81 8.13 5.35
N LYS A 59 9.59 8.31 4.26
CA LYS A 59 9.21 7.86 2.91
C LYS A 59 8.84 6.38 2.86
N SER A 60 9.73 5.52 3.33
CA SER A 60 9.55 4.07 3.29
C SER A 60 8.38 3.63 4.16
N ARG A 61 8.26 4.17 5.39
CA ARG A 61 7.13 3.90 6.29
C ARG A 61 5.80 4.30 5.67
N SER A 62 5.68 5.49 5.09
CA SER A 62 4.44 5.90 4.43
C SER A 62 4.15 5.12 3.16
N SER A 63 5.16 4.65 2.42
CA SER A 63 4.95 3.79 1.25
C SER A 63 4.50 2.39 1.65
N LEU A 64 5.06 1.83 2.72
CA LEU A 64 4.58 0.56 3.30
C LEU A 64 3.14 0.67 3.80
N ALA A 65 2.80 1.75 4.50
CA ALA A 65 1.45 2.00 4.97
C ALA A 65 0.44 2.19 3.82
N ASP A 66 0.84 2.85 2.73
CA ASP A 66 0.01 2.94 1.52
C ASP A 66 -0.21 1.54 0.90
N GLY A 67 0.83 0.69 0.86
CA GLY A 67 0.71 -0.70 0.44
C GLY A 67 -0.22 -1.51 1.34
N CYS A 68 -0.14 -1.31 2.66
CA CYS A 68 -1.09 -1.92 3.60
C CYS A 68 -2.53 -1.52 3.31
N ASN A 69 -2.80 -0.25 3.00
CA ASN A 69 -4.14 0.21 2.64
C ASN A 69 -4.67 -0.38 1.32
N MET A 70 -3.77 -0.87 0.46
CA MET A 70 -4.17 -1.57 -0.78
C MET A 70 -4.43 -3.05 -0.56
N VAL A 71 -3.66 -3.70 0.30
CA VAL A 71 -3.71 -5.15 0.51
C VAL A 71 -4.61 -5.53 1.68
N SER A 72 -4.79 -4.66 2.66
CA SER A 72 -5.60 -4.91 3.84
C SER A 72 -7.08 -4.64 3.58
N ASP A 73 -7.92 -5.59 3.94
CA ASP A 73 -9.37 -5.41 3.94
C ASP A 73 -9.90 -4.79 5.25
N ARG A 74 -9.04 -4.63 6.26
CA ARG A 74 -9.40 -4.09 7.58
C ARG A 74 -8.23 -3.53 8.36
N ILE A 75 -8.51 -2.58 9.24
CA ILE A 75 -7.59 -2.03 10.26
C ILE A 75 -8.33 -1.94 11.60
N TYR A 76 -7.60 -1.98 12.73
CA TYR A 76 -8.21 -1.83 14.05
C TYR A 76 -8.36 -0.35 14.42
N ASP A 77 -9.59 0.06 14.77
CA ASP A 77 -9.89 1.41 15.28
C ASP A 77 -10.00 1.39 16.80
N TRP A 78 -8.99 1.91 17.48
CA TRP A 78 -8.94 1.99 18.93
C TRP A 78 -10.03 2.88 19.54
N SER A 79 -10.54 3.89 18.79
CA SER A 79 -11.58 4.76 19.27
C SER A 79 -12.93 4.06 19.35
N LYS A 80 -13.17 3.12 18.48
CA LYS A 80 -14.39 2.31 18.40
C LYS A 80 -14.22 0.91 18.99
N LYS A 81 -12.98 0.50 19.24
CA LYS A 81 -12.60 -0.87 19.68
C LYS A 81 -13.12 -1.96 18.72
N GLU A 82 -13.02 -1.71 17.42
CA GLU A 82 -13.49 -2.64 16.40
C GLU A 82 -12.60 -2.66 15.15
N TRP A 83 -12.66 -3.76 14.40
CA TRP A 83 -12.06 -3.86 13.08
C TRP A 83 -12.91 -3.15 12.05
N ILE A 84 -12.32 -2.18 11.34
CA ILE A 84 -13.00 -1.41 10.29
C ILE A 84 -12.56 -1.94 8.94
N SER A 85 -13.53 -2.25 8.07
CA SER A 85 -13.25 -2.59 6.68
C SER A 85 -12.68 -1.40 5.92
N THR A 86 -11.61 -1.64 5.17
CA THR A 86 -10.94 -0.63 4.31
C THR A 86 -11.36 -0.75 2.85
N GLY A 87 -12.11 -1.79 2.47
CA GLY A 87 -12.58 -2.04 1.12
C GLY A 87 -11.99 -3.31 0.50
N ASP A 88 -11.91 -3.34 -0.82
CA ASP A 88 -11.36 -4.47 -1.56
C ASP A 88 -9.83 -4.51 -1.46
N SER A 89 -9.27 -5.69 -1.18
CA SER A 89 -7.83 -5.92 -1.18
C SER A 89 -7.29 -6.13 -2.59
N GLN A 90 -6.04 -5.71 -2.81
CA GLN A 90 -5.31 -5.95 -4.05
C GLN A 90 -3.90 -6.45 -3.73
N PRO A 91 -3.32 -7.34 -4.55
CA PRO A 91 -1.93 -7.75 -4.39
C PRO A 91 -0.98 -6.57 -4.50
N VAL A 92 0.05 -6.55 -3.65
CA VAL A 92 1.06 -5.50 -3.61
C VAL A 92 2.45 -6.12 -3.68
N LEU A 93 3.30 -5.60 -4.58
CA LEU A 93 4.74 -5.84 -4.57
C LEU A 93 5.47 -4.61 -4.05
N PHE A 94 6.20 -4.77 -2.95
CA PHE A 94 7.09 -3.76 -2.39
C PHE A 94 8.55 -4.16 -2.62
N ILE A 95 9.30 -3.32 -3.33
CA ILE A 95 10.74 -3.53 -3.53
C ILE A 95 11.47 -2.62 -2.56
N SER A 96 12.17 -3.22 -1.60
CA SER A 96 12.99 -2.54 -0.59
C SER A 96 14.46 -2.57 -0.96
N THR A 97 15.12 -1.41 -0.87
CA THR A 97 16.57 -1.29 -1.06
C THR A 97 17.33 -1.05 0.25
N GLU A 98 16.63 -0.70 1.32
CA GLU A 98 17.23 -0.31 2.60
C GLU A 98 16.67 -1.11 3.77
N LEU A 99 15.33 -1.30 3.82
CA LEU A 99 14.68 -1.94 4.95
C LEU A 99 14.71 -3.45 4.82
N GLU A 100 15.13 -4.12 5.88
CA GLU A 100 15.12 -5.57 6.00
C GLU A 100 13.75 -6.12 6.44
N LYS A 101 13.63 -7.44 6.41
CA LYS A 101 12.36 -8.13 6.66
C LYS A 101 11.74 -7.76 8.00
N ASP A 102 12.51 -7.80 9.07
CA ASP A 102 11.99 -7.64 10.44
C ASP A 102 11.42 -6.23 10.62
N GLU A 103 12.15 -5.20 10.19
CA GLU A 103 11.70 -3.81 10.25
C GLU A 103 10.43 -3.58 9.41
N ILE A 104 10.34 -4.18 8.22
CA ILE A 104 9.15 -4.11 7.38
C ILE A 104 7.96 -4.75 8.08
N GLN A 105 8.13 -5.91 8.70
CA GLN A 105 7.07 -6.61 9.41
C GLN A 105 6.57 -5.80 10.61
N ASP A 106 7.46 -5.17 11.38
CA ASP A 106 7.08 -4.31 12.50
C ASP A 106 6.32 -3.07 12.06
N ILE A 107 6.72 -2.44 10.94
CA ILE A 107 6.00 -1.31 10.35
C ILE A 107 4.58 -1.72 9.90
N ILE A 108 4.45 -2.87 9.25
CA ILE A 108 3.14 -3.39 8.80
C ILE A 108 2.26 -3.73 10.02
N LEU A 109 2.82 -4.39 11.01
CA LEU A 109 2.11 -4.75 12.23
C LEU A 109 1.62 -3.51 12.99
N ALA A 110 2.49 -2.49 13.12
CA ALA A 110 2.13 -1.22 13.75
C ALA A 110 1.00 -0.51 12.98
N HIS A 111 1.02 -0.53 11.64
CA HIS A 111 -0.02 0.09 10.82
C HIS A 111 -1.38 -0.62 10.98
N VAL A 112 -1.40 -1.94 10.96
CA VAL A 112 -2.64 -2.74 11.02
C VAL A 112 -3.24 -2.74 12.41
N SER A 113 -2.40 -2.86 13.46
CA SER A 113 -2.84 -2.87 14.86
C SER A 113 -3.15 -1.49 15.43
N GLY A 114 -2.57 -0.43 14.83
CA GLY A 114 -2.62 0.94 15.37
C GLY A 114 -1.80 1.14 16.64
N ILE A 115 -0.86 0.23 16.94
CA ILE A 115 0.08 0.31 18.09
C ILE A 115 1.42 0.85 17.57
N GLU A 116 2.06 1.73 18.34
CA GLU A 116 3.34 2.33 17.94
C GLU A 116 4.45 1.29 17.78
N GLN A 117 5.24 1.40 16.70
CA GLN A 117 6.31 0.45 16.36
C GLN A 117 7.31 0.28 17.48
N ASP A 118 7.79 1.37 18.10
CA ASP A 118 8.78 1.31 19.19
C ASP A 118 8.28 0.48 20.39
N ARG A 119 6.97 0.55 20.67
CA ARG A 119 6.36 -0.26 21.75
C ARG A 119 6.28 -1.74 21.38
N ILE A 120 6.07 -2.05 20.11
CA ILE A 120 6.06 -3.44 19.60
C ILE A 120 7.47 -4.03 19.69
N GLU A 121 8.49 -3.30 19.22
CA GLU A 121 9.89 -3.73 19.20
C GLU A 121 10.46 -3.94 20.61
N THR A 122 10.14 -3.05 21.55
CA THR A 122 10.65 -3.14 22.93
C THR A 122 9.76 -4.00 23.83
N TRP A 123 8.54 -4.30 23.42
CA TRP A 123 7.48 -4.92 24.21
C TRP A 123 7.18 -4.15 25.52
N ASP A 124 7.41 -2.82 25.49
CA ASP A 124 7.22 -1.96 26.66
C ASP A 124 5.76 -1.56 26.82
N ASP A 125 5.25 -1.72 28.03
CA ASP A 125 3.89 -1.33 28.44
C ASP A 125 2.77 -1.85 27.51
N ILE A 126 2.96 -3.02 26.90
CA ILE A 126 1.92 -3.69 26.12
C ILE A 126 0.87 -4.26 27.08
N THR A 127 -0.35 -3.78 26.95
CA THR A 127 -1.48 -4.28 27.74
C THR A 127 -2.00 -5.61 27.20
N PRO A 128 -2.70 -6.43 28.01
CA PRO A 128 -3.31 -7.66 27.50
C PRO A 128 -4.32 -7.46 26.36
N GLU A 129 -4.98 -6.30 26.30
CA GLU A 129 -5.88 -5.93 25.20
C GLU A 129 -5.07 -5.67 23.91
N GLU A 130 -3.97 -4.95 24.01
CA GLU A 130 -3.06 -4.66 22.88
C GLU A 130 -2.38 -5.94 22.39
N GLU A 131 -1.90 -6.80 23.27
CA GLU A 131 -1.32 -8.10 22.91
C GLU A 131 -2.30 -8.93 22.09
N LYS A 132 -3.56 -9.02 22.51
CA LYS A 132 -4.61 -9.69 21.74
C LYS A 132 -4.80 -9.09 20.34
N ILE A 133 -4.82 -7.77 20.23
CA ILE A 133 -4.95 -7.09 18.93
C ILE A 133 -3.72 -7.31 18.05
N LEU A 134 -2.52 -7.34 18.62
CA LEU A 134 -1.28 -7.69 17.90
C LEU A 134 -1.33 -9.10 17.34
N GLU A 135 -1.77 -10.10 18.15
CA GLU A 135 -1.93 -11.47 17.69
C GLU A 135 -2.99 -11.61 16.58
N GLU A 136 -4.11 -10.90 16.69
CA GLU A 136 -5.14 -10.86 15.64
C GLU A 136 -4.61 -10.19 14.38
N SER A 137 -3.88 -9.07 14.51
CA SER A 137 -3.25 -8.37 13.41
C SER A 137 -2.25 -9.25 12.66
N ALA A 138 -1.39 -9.98 13.38
CA ALA A 138 -0.43 -10.90 12.80
C ALA A 138 -1.13 -11.97 11.94
N LYS A 139 -2.21 -12.59 12.46
CA LYS A 139 -3.00 -13.58 11.72
C LYS A 139 -3.63 -13.00 10.45
N TYR A 140 -4.08 -11.73 10.46
CA TYR A 140 -4.59 -11.09 9.26
C TYR A 140 -3.47 -10.81 8.25
N ILE A 141 -2.32 -10.30 8.72
CA ILE A 141 -1.17 -10.01 7.86
C ILE A 141 -0.66 -11.27 7.16
N GLU A 142 -0.70 -12.44 7.81
CA GLU A 142 -0.34 -13.73 7.20
C GLU A 142 -1.23 -14.08 5.99
N THR A 143 -2.42 -13.50 5.89
CA THR A 143 -3.33 -13.73 4.76
C THR A 143 -3.17 -12.71 3.62
N TYR A 144 -2.36 -11.67 3.80
CA TYR A 144 -2.21 -10.60 2.81
C TYR A 144 -1.33 -11.03 1.64
N GLU A 145 -1.76 -10.68 0.45
CA GLU A 145 -0.94 -10.79 -0.76
C GLU A 145 0.02 -9.58 -0.87
N TYR A 146 0.82 -9.38 0.18
CA TYR A 146 1.83 -8.34 0.28
C TYR A 146 3.22 -8.96 0.12
N TYR A 147 3.75 -8.86 -1.07
CA TYR A 147 5.04 -9.45 -1.44
C TYR A 147 6.13 -8.41 -1.28
N VAL A 148 7.25 -8.80 -0.68
CA VAL A 148 8.41 -7.95 -0.45
C VAL A 148 9.64 -8.59 -1.10
N GLU A 149 10.33 -7.81 -1.93
CA GLU A 149 11.63 -8.16 -2.49
C GLU A 149 12.69 -7.23 -1.93
N TYR A 150 13.70 -7.78 -1.28
CA TYR A 150 14.84 -7.03 -0.76
C TYR A 150 15.97 -7.00 -1.80
N MET A 151 16.28 -5.81 -2.31
CA MET A 151 17.26 -5.59 -3.38
C MET A 151 18.23 -4.46 -3.01
N PRO A 152 19.20 -4.68 -2.10
CA PRO A 152 20.16 -3.65 -1.72
C PRO A 152 21.04 -3.20 -2.91
N ASP A 153 21.39 -4.13 -3.79
CA ASP A 153 22.19 -3.91 -5.00
C ASP A 153 21.31 -4.07 -6.26
N PHE A 154 20.43 -3.12 -6.49
CA PHE A 154 19.47 -3.18 -7.60
C PHE A 154 20.02 -2.59 -8.91
N THR A 155 19.54 -3.12 -10.02
CA THR A 155 19.64 -2.53 -11.36
C THR A 155 18.24 -2.36 -11.94
N ILE A 156 18.10 -1.49 -12.93
CA ILE A 156 16.81 -1.30 -13.63
C ILE A 156 16.33 -2.61 -14.25
N ASP A 157 17.25 -3.39 -14.82
CA ASP A 157 16.93 -4.68 -15.44
C ASP A 157 16.41 -5.68 -14.39
N LEU A 158 17.09 -5.79 -13.24
CA LEU A 158 16.66 -6.66 -12.15
C LEU A 158 15.27 -6.29 -11.61
N ILE A 159 14.99 -4.98 -11.44
CA ILE A 159 13.67 -4.51 -11.05
C ILE A 159 12.62 -4.91 -12.10
N SER A 160 12.90 -4.71 -13.39
CA SER A 160 12.00 -5.06 -14.48
C SER A 160 11.69 -6.56 -14.51
N GLU A 161 12.72 -7.40 -14.43
CA GLU A 161 12.57 -8.87 -14.37
C GLU A 161 11.74 -9.32 -13.15
N THR A 162 11.95 -8.69 -12.00
CA THR A 162 11.20 -9.01 -10.77
C THR A 162 9.73 -8.63 -10.91
N ILE A 163 9.42 -7.47 -11.48
CA ILE A 163 8.04 -7.03 -11.73
C ILE A 163 7.37 -7.97 -12.74
N GLU A 164 8.05 -8.34 -13.83
CA GLU A 164 7.53 -9.28 -14.83
C GLU A 164 7.22 -10.64 -14.22
N LYS A 165 8.16 -11.18 -13.44
CA LYS A 165 7.98 -12.45 -12.73
C LYS A 165 6.80 -12.40 -11.76
N TYR A 166 6.66 -11.29 -11.03
CA TYR A 166 5.54 -11.09 -10.11
C TYR A 166 4.20 -11.07 -10.85
N ILE A 167 4.08 -10.33 -11.96
CA ILE A 167 2.87 -10.27 -12.78
C ILE A 167 2.51 -11.65 -13.34
N LEU A 168 3.49 -12.42 -13.77
CA LEU A 168 3.25 -13.78 -14.30
C LEU A 168 2.74 -14.75 -13.24
N ASN A 169 3.12 -14.56 -11.97
CA ASN A 169 2.76 -15.47 -10.88
C ASN A 169 1.47 -15.06 -10.15
N HIS A 170 1.13 -13.78 -10.16
CA HIS A 170 0.07 -13.21 -9.31
C HIS A 170 -0.88 -12.25 -10.05
N GLY A 171 -0.65 -11.99 -11.33
CA GLY A 171 -1.45 -11.07 -12.17
C GLY A 171 -2.67 -11.69 -12.86
#